data_a97c7db6a750ff00379b12a1659e1567
#
_entry.id   a97c7db6a750ff00379b12a1659e1567
#
_cell.length_a   1.000
_cell.length_b   1.000
_cell.length_c   1.000
_cell.angle_alpha   90.00
_cell.angle_beta   90.00
_cell.angle_gamma   90.00
#
_symmetry.space_group_name_H-M   'P 1'
#
loop_
_entity.id
_entity.type
_entity.pdbx_description
1 polymer ?
#
loop_
_entity_poly.entity_id
_entity_poly.type
_entity_poly.pdbx_seq_one_letter_code
_entity_poly.pdbx_strand_id
1 'polypeptide(L)'
;FFYHLLCQAGFNESEKICRTAHHTMQLLGTNGKSGLKADPALLEIEKRWYNSLPDNPDYSVYAEPIYLADTWCCWDFYARQYLSDLFLTDKCCESGLQTLIGSGAIIDVGNGLGFATAALKHLFPMRRVIGTNLQGTAQWQINQIMSARYDYELMSNDQLLEEQPRTAMIFASEYFEHFEAPISHFNELQSLEPNVWVTANSFG
;
A
#
# COMPACT_ATOMS: atom_id res chain seq x y z
N PHE A 1 4.77 14.87 -9.48
CA PHE A 1 5.45 14.30 -8.31
C PHE A 1 5.91 12.87 -8.57
N PHE A 2 5.00 11.96 -8.96
CA PHE A 2 5.30 10.53 -9.18
C PHE A 2 6.44 10.32 -10.19
N TYR A 3 6.41 10.99 -11.34
CA TYR A 3 7.51 10.96 -12.33
C TYR A 3 8.88 11.31 -11.72
N HIS A 4 8.94 12.39 -10.94
CA HIS A 4 10.20 12.78 -10.30
C HIS A 4 10.69 11.78 -9.26
N LEU A 5 9.78 11.14 -8.54
CA LEU A 5 10.08 10.09 -7.58
C LEU A 5 10.69 8.87 -8.28
N LEU A 6 10.10 8.44 -9.40
CA LEU A 6 10.64 7.36 -10.24
C LEU A 6 12.04 7.68 -10.78
N CYS A 7 12.25 8.90 -11.28
CA CYS A 7 13.57 9.36 -11.74
C CYS A 7 14.59 9.37 -10.60
N GLN A 8 14.21 9.83 -9.42
CA GLN A 8 15.07 9.84 -8.24
C GLN A 8 15.46 8.43 -7.79
N ALA A 9 14.57 7.48 -7.94
CA ALA A 9 14.82 6.07 -7.67
C ALA A 9 15.62 5.35 -8.78
N GLY A 10 15.91 6.04 -9.89
CA GLY A 10 16.74 5.52 -10.99
C GLY A 10 16.00 4.65 -12.00
N PHE A 11 14.68 4.71 -12.08
CA PHE A 11 13.91 3.95 -13.07
C PHE A 11 14.01 4.54 -14.46
N ASN A 12 14.60 3.81 -15.39
CA ASN A 12 14.79 4.25 -16.78
C ASN A 12 13.46 4.36 -17.57
N GLU A 13 12.42 3.64 -17.16
CA GLU A 13 11.11 3.62 -17.81
C GLU A 13 10.08 4.55 -17.15
N SER A 14 10.52 5.56 -16.39
CA SER A 14 9.66 6.46 -15.61
C SER A 14 8.51 7.07 -16.42
N GLU A 15 8.77 7.45 -17.68
CA GLU A 15 7.73 7.99 -18.56
C GLU A 15 6.69 6.94 -18.95
N LYS A 16 7.11 5.71 -19.24
CA LYS A 16 6.21 4.59 -19.56
C LYS A 16 5.33 4.25 -18.36
N ILE A 17 5.93 4.15 -17.16
CA ILE A 17 5.22 3.88 -15.91
C ILE A 17 4.15 4.96 -15.67
N CYS A 18 4.49 6.24 -15.81
CA CYS A 18 3.54 7.33 -15.63
C CYS A 18 2.42 7.32 -16.67
N ARG A 19 2.70 6.99 -17.94
CA ARG A 19 1.67 6.85 -18.98
C ARG A 19 0.72 5.70 -18.68
N THR A 20 1.24 4.56 -18.25
CA THR A 20 0.43 3.41 -17.84
C THR A 20 -0.45 3.75 -16.65
N ALA A 21 0.09 4.41 -15.62
CA ALA A 21 -0.68 4.87 -14.47
C ALA A 21 -1.81 5.83 -14.89
N HIS A 22 -1.52 6.81 -15.74
CA HIS A 22 -2.53 7.74 -16.24
C HIS A 22 -3.64 7.04 -17.02
N HIS A 23 -3.29 6.09 -17.90
CA HIS A 23 -4.25 5.29 -18.66
C HIS A 23 -5.13 4.45 -17.74
N THR A 24 -4.54 3.77 -16.76
CA THR A 24 -5.26 2.96 -15.77
C THR A 24 -6.22 3.82 -14.95
N MET A 25 -5.80 5.00 -14.51
CA MET A 25 -6.66 5.95 -13.78
C MET A 25 -7.85 6.43 -14.63
N GLN A 26 -7.64 6.67 -15.93
CA GLN A 26 -8.75 7.01 -16.84
C GLN A 26 -9.74 5.85 -16.96
N LEU A 27 -9.26 4.61 -17.07
CA LEU A 27 -10.09 3.42 -17.14
C LEU A 27 -10.94 3.26 -15.85
N LEU A 28 -10.31 3.36 -14.68
CA LEU A 28 -10.99 3.28 -13.38
C LEU A 28 -12.04 4.39 -13.22
N GLY A 29 -11.70 5.62 -13.54
CA GLY A 29 -12.60 6.77 -13.44
C GLY A 29 -13.84 6.69 -14.33
N THR A 30 -13.78 5.89 -15.39
CA THR A 30 -14.93 5.67 -16.31
C THR A 30 -15.67 4.37 -16.04
N ASN A 31 -15.26 3.57 -15.06
CA ASN A 31 -15.79 2.22 -14.80
C ASN A 31 -15.84 1.35 -16.08
N GLY A 32 -14.80 1.45 -16.92
CA GLY A 32 -14.70 0.71 -18.18
C GLY A 32 -15.64 1.18 -19.30
N LYS A 33 -16.43 2.23 -19.10
CA LYS A 33 -17.40 2.72 -20.12
C LYS A 33 -16.75 3.53 -21.25
N SER A 34 -15.49 3.92 -21.11
CA SER A 34 -14.78 4.77 -22.08
C SER A 34 -14.32 4.06 -23.36
N GLY A 35 -14.45 2.75 -23.45
CA GLY A 35 -13.84 1.93 -24.52
C GLY A 35 -12.31 1.80 -24.39
N LEU A 36 -11.71 2.36 -23.35
CA LEU A 36 -10.31 2.12 -23.00
C LEU A 36 -10.12 0.65 -22.61
N LYS A 37 -8.98 0.11 -22.99
CA LYS A 37 -8.57 -1.24 -22.60
C LYS A 37 -7.48 -1.11 -21.54
N ALA A 38 -7.45 -2.05 -20.59
CA ALA A 38 -6.36 -2.13 -19.64
C ALA A 38 -4.99 -2.22 -20.36
N ASP A 39 -3.95 -1.69 -19.71
CA ASP A 39 -2.60 -1.73 -20.26
C ASP A 39 -2.14 -3.20 -20.44
N PRO A 40 -1.67 -3.61 -21.64
CA PRO A 40 -1.26 -4.99 -21.88
C PRO A 40 -0.16 -5.48 -20.94
N ALA A 41 0.74 -4.59 -20.50
CA ALA A 41 1.82 -4.97 -19.59
C ALA A 41 1.29 -5.29 -18.19
N LEU A 42 0.30 -4.53 -17.67
CA LEU A 42 -0.34 -4.84 -16.41
C LEU A 42 -1.18 -6.12 -16.49
N LEU A 43 -1.94 -6.31 -17.59
CA LEU A 43 -2.70 -7.55 -17.79
C LEU A 43 -1.80 -8.80 -17.82
N GLU A 44 -0.59 -8.70 -18.36
CA GLU A 44 0.35 -9.83 -18.37
C GLU A 44 0.87 -10.15 -16.95
N ILE A 45 1.15 -9.11 -16.12
CA ILE A 45 1.53 -9.29 -14.73
C ILE A 45 0.39 -9.96 -13.95
N GLU A 46 -0.82 -9.43 -14.08
CA GLU A 46 -2.01 -9.97 -13.42
C GLU A 46 -2.24 -11.43 -13.81
N LYS A 47 -2.14 -11.76 -15.11
CA LYS A 47 -2.25 -13.12 -15.61
C LYS A 47 -1.18 -14.05 -15.04
N ARG A 48 0.07 -13.60 -14.94
CA ARG A 48 1.16 -14.37 -14.32
C ARG A 48 0.84 -14.65 -12.85
N TRP A 49 0.39 -13.64 -12.12
CA TRP A 49 -0.03 -13.79 -10.73
C TRP A 49 -1.14 -14.83 -10.58
N TYR A 50 -2.27 -14.66 -11.27
CA TYR A 50 -3.39 -15.60 -11.19
C TYR A 50 -3.04 -17.03 -11.63
N ASN A 51 -2.21 -17.19 -12.65
CA ASN A 51 -1.76 -18.51 -13.08
C ASN A 51 -0.81 -19.20 -12.10
N SER A 52 -0.17 -18.46 -11.21
CA SER A 52 0.72 -19.01 -10.19
C SER A 52 -0.02 -19.48 -8.92
N LEU A 53 -1.24 -19.01 -8.71
CA LEU A 53 -2.08 -19.42 -7.59
C LEU A 53 -2.72 -20.80 -7.84
N PRO A 54 -3.03 -21.59 -6.76
CA PRO A 54 -2.65 -21.36 -5.36
C PRO A 54 -1.29 -21.97 -4.99
N ASP A 55 -0.68 -22.78 -5.85
CA ASP A 55 0.37 -23.73 -5.47
C ASP A 55 1.77 -23.10 -5.32
N ASN A 56 2.05 -22.03 -6.09
CA ASN A 56 3.37 -21.40 -6.10
C ASN A 56 3.28 -19.92 -6.53
N PRO A 57 2.81 -19.02 -5.67
CA PRO A 57 2.62 -17.61 -5.99
C PRO A 57 3.87 -16.94 -6.56
N ASP A 58 3.75 -16.31 -7.73
CA ASP A 58 4.86 -15.60 -8.38
C ASP A 58 5.04 -14.17 -7.82
N TYR A 59 5.63 -14.05 -6.64
CA TYR A 59 5.91 -12.74 -6.04
C TYR A 59 6.93 -11.90 -6.84
N SER A 60 7.58 -12.46 -7.88
CA SER A 60 8.49 -11.68 -8.72
C SER A 60 7.79 -10.57 -9.51
N VAL A 61 6.47 -10.66 -9.69
CA VAL A 61 5.64 -9.62 -10.33
C VAL A 61 5.77 -8.26 -9.61
N TYR A 62 5.92 -8.27 -8.30
CA TYR A 62 6.08 -7.04 -7.49
C TYR A 62 7.45 -6.38 -7.64
N ALA A 63 8.44 -7.09 -8.19
CA ALA A 63 9.75 -6.53 -8.50
C ALA A 63 9.76 -5.77 -9.84
N GLU A 64 8.75 -5.94 -10.68
CA GLU A 64 8.71 -5.31 -12.00
C GLU A 64 8.39 -3.82 -11.91
N PRO A 65 9.21 -2.95 -12.55
CA PRO A 65 9.00 -1.51 -12.48
C PRO A 65 7.61 -1.05 -12.97
N ILE A 66 7.03 -1.73 -13.96
CA ILE A 66 5.70 -1.38 -14.49
C ILE A 66 4.58 -1.55 -13.45
N TYR A 67 4.76 -2.47 -12.48
CA TYR A 67 3.81 -2.68 -11.40
C TYR A 67 3.65 -1.43 -10.49
N LEU A 68 4.64 -0.52 -10.48
CA LEU A 68 4.54 0.76 -9.78
C LEU A 68 3.36 1.62 -10.30
N ALA A 69 2.95 1.43 -11.55
CA ALA A 69 1.79 2.13 -12.11
C ALA A 69 0.48 1.70 -11.42
N ASP A 70 0.32 0.40 -11.21
CA ASP A 70 -0.83 -0.16 -10.50
C ASP A 70 -0.84 0.29 -9.04
N THR A 71 0.27 0.15 -8.36
CA THR A 71 0.42 0.59 -6.95
C THR A 71 0.12 2.07 -6.77
N TRP A 72 0.50 2.92 -7.73
CA TRP A 72 0.11 4.33 -7.73
C TRP A 72 -1.40 4.51 -7.84
N CYS A 73 -2.07 3.74 -8.72
CA CYS A 73 -3.51 3.79 -8.90
C CYS A 73 -4.25 3.33 -7.65
N CYS A 74 -3.79 2.27 -6.99
CA CYS A 74 -4.35 1.82 -5.71
C CYS A 74 -4.27 2.91 -4.64
N TRP A 75 -3.16 3.64 -4.55
CA TRP A 75 -3.06 4.79 -3.65
C TRP A 75 -4.05 5.89 -4.02
N ASP A 76 -4.00 6.39 -5.26
CA ASP A 76 -4.73 7.61 -5.65
C ASP A 76 -6.25 7.38 -5.75
N PHE A 77 -6.66 6.19 -6.12
CA PHE A 77 -8.08 5.84 -6.30
C PHE A 77 -8.74 5.29 -5.03
N TYR A 78 -8.01 4.50 -4.22
CA TYR A 78 -8.56 3.80 -3.06
C TYR A 78 -8.03 4.33 -1.73
N ALA A 79 -6.76 4.07 -1.40
CA ALA A 79 -6.23 4.29 -0.06
C ALA A 79 -6.32 5.76 0.40
N ARG A 80 -6.09 6.70 -0.49
CA ARG A 80 -6.21 8.14 -0.20
C ARG A 80 -7.65 8.51 0.20
N GLN A 81 -8.65 7.94 -0.48
CA GLN A 81 -10.06 8.19 -0.17
C GLN A 81 -10.44 7.60 1.18
N TYR A 82 -10.04 6.35 1.47
CA TYR A 82 -10.29 5.72 2.77
C TYR A 82 -9.70 6.53 3.92
N LEU A 83 -8.45 6.98 3.80
CA LEU A 83 -7.83 7.82 4.82
C LEU A 83 -8.54 9.16 4.99
N SER A 84 -8.97 9.79 3.89
CA SER A 84 -9.73 11.04 3.93
C SER A 84 -11.07 10.85 4.65
N ASP A 85 -11.80 9.80 4.29
CA ASP A 85 -13.12 9.54 4.88
C ASP A 85 -13.03 9.19 6.38
N LEU A 86 -11.97 8.49 6.79
CA LEU A 86 -11.77 8.07 8.17
C LEU A 86 -11.24 9.19 9.08
N PHE A 87 -10.35 10.03 8.59
CA PHE A 87 -9.57 10.93 9.45
C PHE A 87 -9.76 12.43 9.17
N LEU A 88 -10.32 12.80 8.02
CA LEU A 88 -10.47 14.20 7.61
C LEU A 88 -11.93 14.66 7.51
N THR A 89 -12.89 13.75 7.72
CA THR A 89 -14.32 14.12 7.76
C THR A 89 -14.77 14.39 9.21
N ASP A 90 -15.81 15.17 9.37
CA ASP A 90 -16.40 15.45 10.70
C ASP A 90 -16.86 14.18 11.42
N LYS A 91 -17.19 13.12 10.67
CA LYS A 91 -17.52 11.80 11.22
C LYS A 91 -16.40 11.17 12.05
N CYS A 92 -15.15 11.46 11.76
CA CYS A 92 -14.01 10.97 12.53
C CYS A 92 -13.99 11.57 13.94
N CYS A 93 -14.24 12.86 14.06
CA CYS A 93 -14.30 13.54 15.37
C CYS A 93 -15.47 13.01 16.22
N GLU A 94 -16.59 12.68 15.57
CA GLU A 94 -17.79 12.12 16.25
C GLU A 94 -17.59 10.66 16.66
N SER A 95 -16.80 9.88 15.89
CA SER A 95 -16.62 8.44 16.13
C SER A 95 -15.70 8.09 17.31
N GLY A 96 -14.94 9.04 17.81
CA GLY A 96 -13.94 8.80 18.85
C GLY A 96 -12.79 7.88 18.40
N LEU A 97 -12.60 7.70 17.09
CA LEU A 97 -11.58 6.80 16.52
C LEU A 97 -10.17 7.12 17.08
N GLN A 98 -9.84 8.42 17.20
CA GLN A 98 -8.55 8.82 17.78
C GLN A 98 -8.38 8.34 19.23
N THR A 99 -9.47 8.27 20.00
CA THR A 99 -9.47 7.73 21.35
C THR A 99 -9.29 6.21 21.35
N LEU A 100 -9.94 5.51 20.40
CA LEU A 100 -9.81 4.06 20.26
C LEU A 100 -8.41 3.63 19.85
N ILE A 101 -7.73 4.40 19.01
CA ILE A 101 -6.35 4.12 18.59
C ILE A 101 -5.41 4.04 19.81
N GLY A 102 -5.66 4.80 20.89
CA GLY A 102 -4.88 4.74 22.12
C GLY A 102 -3.40 5.11 21.92
N SER A 103 -2.48 4.43 22.60
CA SER A 103 -1.02 4.67 22.52
C SER A 103 -0.30 3.50 21.85
N GLY A 104 0.75 3.79 21.07
CA GLY A 104 1.55 2.79 20.35
C GLY A 104 1.87 3.24 18.93
N ALA A 105 2.51 2.35 18.18
CA ALA A 105 2.84 2.56 16.77
C ALA A 105 1.59 2.45 15.88
N ILE A 106 1.62 3.18 14.79
CA ILE A 106 0.68 3.03 13.67
C ILE A 106 1.43 2.28 12.57
N ILE A 107 0.87 1.20 12.10
CA ILE A 107 1.51 0.32 11.12
C ILE A 107 0.68 0.31 9.86
N ASP A 108 1.32 0.54 8.71
CA ASP A 108 0.75 0.44 7.37
C ASP A 108 1.37 -0.78 6.69
N VAL A 109 0.63 -1.89 6.67
CA VAL A 109 1.14 -3.16 6.12
C VAL A 109 0.92 -3.20 4.61
N GLY A 110 1.97 -3.61 3.88
CA GLY A 110 1.93 -3.61 2.42
C GLY A 110 1.79 -2.21 1.84
N ASN A 111 2.57 -1.27 2.36
CA ASN A 111 2.43 0.16 2.14
C ASN A 111 2.65 0.66 0.69
N GLY A 112 2.80 -0.23 -0.28
CA GLY A 112 2.95 0.08 -1.70
C GLY A 112 4.08 1.07 -1.97
N LEU A 113 3.74 2.29 -2.40
CA LEU A 113 4.72 3.37 -2.64
C LEU A 113 4.99 4.25 -1.41
N GLY A 114 4.37 3.96 -0.25
CA GLY A 114 4.57 4.70 0.99
C GLY A 114 3.73 5.98 1.13
N PHE A 115 2.81 6.26 0.22
CA PHE A 115 1.97 7.46 0.31
C PHE A 115 0.97 7.39 1.46
N ALA A 116 0.36 6.22 1.70
CA ALA A 116 -0.54 6.01 2.83
C ALA A 116 0.21 6.16 4.15
N THR A 117 1.40 5.57 4.27
CA THR A 117 2.27 5.72 5.44
C THR A 117 2.66 7.17 5.69
N ALA A 118 3.02 7.92 4.64
CA ALA A 118 3.34 9.35 4.74
C ALA A 118 2.12 10.18 5.19
N ALA A 119 0.93 9.85 4.68
CA ALA A 119 -0.33 10.47 5.11
C ALA A 119 -0.64 10.17 6.58
N LEU A 120 -0.47 8.92 7.02
CA LEU A 120 -0.61 8.53 8.42
C LEU A 120 0.39 9.27 9.32
N LYS A 121 1.65 9.41 8.89
CA LYS A 121 2.65 10.20 9.63
C LYS A 121 2.25 11.68 9.73
N HIS A 122 1.67 12.25 8.69
CA HIS A 122 1.15 13.61 8.72
C HIS A 122 -0.04 13.77 9.69
N LEU A 123 -0.96 12.81 9.70
CA LEU A 123 -2.12 12.78 10.59
C LEU A 123 -1.73 12.56 12.07
N PHE A 124 -0.68 11.78 12.29
CA PHE A 124 -0.20 11.41 13.62
C PHE A 124 1.29 11.75 13.82
N PRO A 125 1.68 13.03 13.75
CA PRO A 125 3.10 13.43 13.66
C PRO A 125 3.93 13.03 14.87
N MET A 126 3.30 12.91 16.05
CA MET A 126 3.97 12.53 17.31
C MET A 126 4.03 11.00 17.50
N ARG A 127 3.47 10.23 16.60
CA ARG A 127 3.46 8.76 16.67
C ARG A 127 4.64 8.16 15.92
N ARG A 128 5.08 7.01 16.40
CA ARG A 128 5.86 6.09 15.60
C ARG A 128 4.96 5.56 14.49
N VAL A 129 5.35 5.74 13.23
CA VAL A 129 4.63 5.23 12.07
C VAL A 129 5.56 4.33 11.29
N ILE A 130 5.10 3.14 11.00
CA ILE A 130 5.87 2.06 10.36
C ILE A 130 5.13 1.66 9.09
N GLY A 131 5.85 1.67 7.96
CA GLY A 131 5.38 1.04 6.72
C GLY A 131 6.08 -0.30 6.50
N THR A 132 5.35 -1.34 6.07
CA THR A 132 5.99 -2.59 5.68
C THR A 132 5.90 -2.84 4.20
N ASN A 133 6.95 -3.46 3.64
CA ASN A 133 6.99 -3.86 2.24
C ASN A 133 7.96 -5.03 2.01
N LEU A 134 7.87 -5.63 0.80
CA LEU A 134 8.80 -6.66 0.36
C LEU A 134 10.16 -6.05 0.00
N GLN A 135 11.21 -6.49 0.69
CA GLN A 135 12.59 -6.08 0.39
C GLN A 135 13.00 -6.52 -1.02
N GLY A 136 13.86 -5.71 -1.65
CA GLY A 136 14.38 -6.00 -2.99
C GLY A 136 13.43 -5.69 -4.16
N THR A 137 12.23 -5.20 -3.88
CA THR A 137 11.26 -4.81 -4.91
C THR A 137 11.45 -3.36 -5.39
N ALA A 138 10.85 -3.02 -6.54
CA ALA A 138 10.80 -1.64 -7.01
C ALA A 138 10.07 -0.72 -6.03
N GLN A 139 9.00 -1.21 -5.39
CA GLN A 139 8.27 -0.49 -4.34
C GLN A 139 9.16 -0.18 -3.13
N TRP A 140 9.99 -1.14 -2.70
CA TRP A 140 10.94 -0.94 -1.61
C TRP A 140 11.90 0.22 -1.88
N GLN A 141 12.45 0.33 -3.11
CA GLN A 141 13.32 1.44 -3.49
C GLN A 141 12.63 2.80 -3.39
N ILE A 142 11.39 2.88 -3.83
CA ILE A 142 10.57 4.10 -3.69
C ILE A 142 10.32 4.41 -2.21
N ASN A 143 9.99 3.39 -1.42
CA ASN A 143 9.72 3.55 0.01
C ASN A 143 10.92 4.05 0.80
N GLN A 144 12.15 3.66 0.45
CA GLN A 144 13.36 4.20 1.08
C GLN A 144 13.45 5.72 0.92
N ILE A 145 13.10 6.24 -0.27
CA ILE A 145 13.08 7.69 -0.53
C ILE A 145 11.93 8.35 0.25
N MET A 146 10.77 7.72 0.26
CA MET A 146 9.59 8.23 0.92
C MET A 146 9.76 8.26 2.45
N SER A 147 10.30 7.19 3.04
CA SER A 147 10.54 7.11 4.49
C SER A 147 11.52 8.18 4.97
N ALA A 148 12.62 8.38 4.23
CA ALA A 148 13.57 9.44 4.53
C ALA A 148 12.98 10.85 4.41
N ARG A 149 12.05 11.05 3.46
CA ARG A 149 11.41 12.34 3.20
C ARG A 149 10.33 12.71 4.21
N TYR A 150 9.56 11.72 4.66
CA TYR A 150 8.36 11.92 5.48
C TYR A 150 8.50 11.41 6.91
N ASP A 151 9.70 10.99 7.31
CA ASP A 151 10.04 10.61 8.68
C ASP A 151 9.17 9.47 9.23
N TYR A 152 8.97 8.40 8.45
CA TYR A 152 8.41 7.14 8.92
C TYR A 152 9.44 6.01 8.83
N GLU A 153 9.25 4.96 9.61
CA GLU A 153 10.11 3.78 9.57
C GLU A 153 9.67 2.81 8.47
N LEU A 154 10.63 2.20 7.79
CA LEU A 154 10.39 1.18 6.77
C LEU A 154 11.04 -0.13 7.21
N MET A 155 10.27 -1.20 7.21
CA MET A 155 10.75 -2.55 7.55
C MET A 155 10.03 -3.64 6.75
N SER A 156 10.56 -4.86 6.77
CA SER A 156 9.82 -6.02 6.26
C SER A 156 8.79 -6.51 7.28
N ASN A 157 7.85 -7.36 6.84
CA ASN A 157 6.92 -8.02 7.77
C ASN A 157 7.66 -8.87 8.81
N ASP A 158 8.74 -9.56 8.39
CA ASP A 158 9.53 -10.39 9.31
C ASP A 158 10.18 -9.53 10.41
N GLN A 159 10.76 -8.39 10.04
CA GLN A 159 11.33 -7.44 11.00
C GLN A 159 10.26 -6.88 11.94
N LEU A 160 9.06 -6.58 11.43
CA LEU A 160 7.93 -6.11 12.24
C LEU A 160 7.50 -7.17 13.27
N LEU A 161 7.37 -8.42 12.84
CA LEU A 161 6.97 -9.54 13.70
C LEU A 161 8.06 -9.92 14.71
N GLU A 162 9.33 -9.75 14.36
CA GLU A 162 10.47 -9.95 15.28
C GLU A 162 10.52 -8.84 16.35
N GLU A 163 10.32 -7.59 15.95
CA GLU A 163 10.38 -6.45 16.88
C GLU A 163 9.18 -6.39 17.83
N GLN A 164 8.01 -6.80 17.38
CA GLN A 164 6.74 -6.76 18.13
C GLN A 164 6.47 -5.41 18.81
N PRO A 165 6.44 -4.30 18.09
CA PRO A 165 6.21 -3.00 18.68
C PRO A 165 4.82 -2.94 19.33
N ARG A 166 4.69 -2.24 20.45
CA ARG A 166 3.36 -1.92 20.99
C ARG A 166 2.54 -1.20 19.91
N THR A 167 1.45 -1.84 19.46
CA THR A 167 0.70 -1.41 18.30
C THR A 167 -0.62 -0.75 18.68
N ALA A 168 -0.83 0.44 18.17
CA ALA A 168 -2.07 1.19 18.35
C ALA A 168 -3.06 0.91 17.23
N MET A 169 -2.60 0.89 15.98
CA MET A 169 -3.43 0.67 14.81
C MET A 169 -2.65 -0.06 13.72
N ILE A 170 -3.30 -0.97 13.03
CA ILE A 170 -2.83 -1.51 11.75
C ILE A 170 -3.78 -1.03 10.66
N PHE A 171 -3.19 -0.42 9.63
CA PHE A 171 -3.84 -0.07 8.38
C PHE A 171 -3.41 -1.05 7.29
N ALA A 172 -4.38 -1.60 6.55
CA ALA A 172 -4.15 -2.55 5.46
C ALA A 172 -5.11 -2.22 4.31
N SER A 173 -4.58 -1.68 3.21
CA SER A 173 -5.36 -1.35 2.02
C SER A 173 -4.87 -2.16 0.83
N GLU A 174 -5.78 -2.91 0.17
CA GLU A 174 -5.45 -3.76 -0.97
C GLU A 174 -4.22 -4.65 -0.66
N TYR A 175 -4.32 -5.43 0.43
CA TYR A 175 -3.18 -6.15 0.99
C TYR A 175 -3.42 -7.65 1.12
N PHE A 176 -4.49 -8.08 1.79
CA PHE A 176 -4.69 -9.49 2.12
C PHE A 176 -5.02 -10.37 0.91
N GLU A 177 -5.53 -9.80 -0.17
CA GLU A 177 -5.79 -10.48 -1.44
C GLU A 177 -4.52 -11.00 -2.14
N HIS A 178 -3.35 -10.52 -1.72
CA HIS A 178 -2.06 -10.92 -2.27
C HIS A 178 -1.44 -12.15 -1.56
N PHE A 179 -2.14 -12.76 -0.63
CA PHE A 179 -1.61 -13.90 0.13
C PHE A 179 -2.36 -15.19 -0.21
N GLU A 180 -1.59 -16.27 -0.34
CA GLU A 180 -2.15 -17.63 -0.50
C GLU A 180 -2.98 -18.04 0.73
N ALA A 181 -2.50 -17.69 1.92
CA ALA A 181 -3.16 -17.98 3.20
C ALA A 181 -3.46 -16.68 3.99
N PRO A 182 -4.40 -15.84 3.52
CA PRO A 182 -4.63 -14.50 4.10
C PRO A 182 -5.04 -14.56 5.57
N ILE A 183 -5.79 -15.57 5.98
CA ILE A 183 -6.20 -15.76 7.39
C ILE A 183 -5.01 -16.09 8.28
N SER A 184 -4.07 -16.93 7.81
CA SER A 184 -2.85 -17.23 8.57
C SER A 184 -2.03 -15.97 8.78
N HIS A 185 -1.83 -15.20 7.71
CA HIS A 185 -1.08 -13.95 7.78
C HIS A 185 -1.76 -12.87 8.64
N PHE A 186 -3.10 -12.78 8.58
CA PHE A 186 -3.86 -11.93 9.49
C PHE A 186 -3.63 -12.32 10.95
N ASN A 187 -3.64 -13.62 11.28
CA ASN A 187 -3.40 -14.10 12.65
C ASN A 187 -1.96 -13.80 13.11
N GLU A 188 -0.98 -13.86 12.24
CA GLU A 188 0.40 -13.43 12.54
C GLU A 188 0.44 -11.95 12.94
N LEU A 189 -0.16 -11.07 12.14
CA LEU A 189 -0.23 -9.65 12.45
C LEU A 189 -1.10 -9.35 13.68
N GLN A 190 -2.13 -10.16 13.95
CA GLN A 190 -2.96 -10.04 15.15
C GLN A 190 -2.16 -10.31 16.44
N SER A 191 -1.02 -11.02 16.37
CA SER A 191 -0.12 -11.21 17.52
C SER A 191 0.50 -9.91 18.03
N LEU A 192 0.48 -8.83 17.23
CA LEU A 192 0.88 -7.48 17.64
C LEU A 192 -0.17 -6.77 18.52
N GLU A 193 -1.31 -7.42 18.78
CA GLU A 193 -2.41 -6.93 19.63
C GLU A 193 -2.83 -5.47 19.34
N PRO A 194 -3.12 -5.11 18.08
CA PRO A 194 -3.52 -3.73 17.76
C PRO A 194 -4.86 -3.37 18.43
N ASN A 195 -4.97 -2.14 18.90
CA ASN A 195 -6.23 -1.65 19.43
C ASN A 195 -7.29 -1.48 18.32
N VAL A 196 -6.85 -1.13 17.10
CA VAL A 196 -7.72 -0.86 15.94
C VAL A 196 -7.12 -1.49 14.70
N TRP A 197 -8.00 -2.11 13.91
CA TRP A 197 -7.75 -2.48 12.52
C TRP A 197 -8.53 -1.56 11.59
N VAL A 198 -7.87 -1.10 10.54
CA VAL A 198 -8.49 -0.42 9.39
C VAL A 198 -8.11 -1.20 8.15
N THR A 199 -9.08 -1.91 7.59
CA THR A 199 -8.85 -2.74 6.40
C THR A 199 -9.77 -2.32 5.27
N ALA A 200 -9.23 -2.27 4.06
CA ALA A 200 -9.97 -2.06 2.84
C ALA A 200 -9.35 -2.94 1.74
N ASN A 201 -10.07 -3.97 1.32
CA ASN A 201 -9.59 -4.90 0.30
C ASN A 201 -10.68 -5.10 -0.75
N SER A 202 -10.30 -5.11 -2.02
CA SER A 202 -11.15 -5.51 -3.12
C SER A 202 -10.98 -7.01 -3.35
N PHE A 203 -11.91 -7.80 -2.85
CA PHE A 203 -12.04 -9.19 -3.27
C PHE A 203 -12.85 -9.20 -4.56
N GLY A 204 -12.17 -9.24 -5.71
CA GLY A 204 -12.75 -9.30 -7.03
C GLY A 204 -13.48 -10.62 -7.33
#